data_86aa63fc04f8621bc2770b6955612a52
#
_entry.id   86aa63fc04f8621bc2770b6955612a52
#
_cell.length_a   1.000
_cell.length_b   1.000
_cell.length_c   1.000
_cell.angle_alpha   90.00
_cell.angle_beta   90.00
_cell.angle_gamma   90.00
#
_symmetry.space_group_name_H-M   'P 1'
#
loop_
_entity.id
_entity.type
_entity.pdbx_description
1 polymer ?
#
loop_
_entity_poly.entity_id
_entity_poly.type
_entity_poly.pdbx_seq_one_letter_code
_entity_poly.pdbx_strand_id
1 'polypeptide(L)'
;AGMLGGLPLIFGSCMAASSVEMLISRVLKYTKKIITPLISGIVVTLIGMSLIKVGITAGGGGATAQADGSFGSLGLAAAVLLLIIAFNRSSNRYLRMSSIVIGLVIGYIAAWFMGIIDFSSIQSYGGFNLPMPFRYGLDFDLSTIIALGLIFMITAIEAYGDITANSLISGEPVEG
;
A
#
# COMPACT_ATOMS: atom_id res chain seq x y z
N ALA A 1 9.03 -6.96 -14.21
CA ALA A 1 8.59 -8.37 -14.18
C ALA A 1 7.32 -8.58 -15.02
N GLY A 2 6.25 -7.84 -14.79
CA GLY A 2 4.99 -8.03 -15.53
C GLY A 2 5.09 -7.84 -17.04
N MET A 3 5.94 -6.93 -17.50
CA MET A 3 6.18 -6.71 -18.95
C MET A 3 7.09 -7.77 -19.59
N LEU A 4 7.89 -8.48 -18.80
CA LEU A 4 8.88 -9.45 -19.30
C LEU A 4 8.34 -10.88 -19.36
N GLY A 5 7.45 -11.28 -18.47
CA GLY A 5 6.98 -12.66 -18.37
C GLY A 5 5.57 -12.83 -17.83
N GLY A 6 4.82 -11.73 -17.68
CA GLY A 6 3.44 -11.77 -17.21
C GLY A 6 3.27 -12.20 -15.75
N LEU A 7 2.08 -12.65 -15.42
CA LEU A 7 1.73 -13.07 -14.05
C LEU A 7 2.53 -14.28 -13.55
N PRO A 8 2.83 -15.33 -14.36
CA PRO A 8 3.62 -16.45 -13.87
C PRO A 8 4.98 -16.04 -13.32
N LEU A 9 5.67 -15.14 -14.03
CA LEU A 9 6.97 -14.64 -13.62
C LEU A 9 6.90 -13.81 -12.33
N ILE A 10 5.85 -12.99 -12.18
CA ILE A 10 5.64 -12.22 -10.95
C ILE A 10 5.46 -13.17 -9.76
N PHE A 11 4.55 -14.12 -9.86
CA PHE A 11 4.26 -15.04 -8.75
C PHE A 11 5.46 -15.92 -8.39
N GLY A 12 6.12 -16.52 -9.38
CA GLY A 12 7.29 -17.36 -9.14
C GLY A 12 8.45 -16.59 -8.52
N SER A 13 8.80 -15.43 -9.11
CA SER A 13 9.89 -14.61 -8.63
C SER A 13 9.62 -13.99 -7.27
N CYS A 14 8.38 -13.55 -6.97
CA CYS A 14 7.99 -13.08 -5.64
C CYS A 14 8.08 -14.18 -4.58
N MET A 15 7.63 -15.40 -4.92
CA MET A 15 7.71 -16.54 -4.01
C MET A 15 9.16 -16.91 -3.69
N ALA A 16 10.05 -16.89 -4.68
CA ALA A 16 11.48 -17.12 -4.45
C ALA A 16 12.12 -15.98 -3.66
N ALA A 17 11.79 -14.71 -3.99
CA ALA A 17 12.34 -13.55 -3.32
C ALA A 17 11.86 -13.40 -1.87
N SER A 18 10.68 -13.89 -1.51
CA SER A 18 10.19 -13.90 -0.12
C SER A 18 11.10 -14.69 0.82
N SER A 19 11.81 -15.69 0.31
CA SER A 19 12.82 -16.43 1.09
C SER A 19 13.95 -15.52 1.55
N VAL A 20 14.30 -14.49 0.78
CA VAL A 20 15.32 -13.50 1.15
C VAL A 20 14.85 -12.70 2.36
N GLU A 21 13.58 -12.28 2.39
CA GLU A 21 12.99 -11.56 3.53
C GLU A 21 12.99 -12.41 4.81
N MET A 22 12.67 -13.70 4.70
CA MET A 22 12.74 -14.64 5.82
C MET A 22 14.16 -14.77 6.38
N LEU A 23 15.19 -14.81 5.54
CA LEU A 23 16.58 -14.86 5.95
C LEU A 23 17.02 -13.55 6.63
N ILE A 24 16.63 -12.42 6.03
CA ILE A 24 16.96 -11.10 6.56
C ILE A 24 16.29 -10.85 7.91
N SER A 25 15.06 -11.32 8.12
CA SER A 25 14.36 -11.17 9.39
C SER A 25 15.15 -11.73 10.58
N ARG A 26 15.94 -12.79 10.34
CA ARG A 26 16.84 -13.33 11.36
C ARG A 26 18.05 -12.46 11.65
N VAL A 27 18.52 -11.72 10.67
CA VAL A 27 19.66 -10.81 10.78
C VAL A 27 19.24 -9.45 11.36
N LEU A 28 17.99 -9.04 11.13
CA LEU A 28 17.45 -7.77 11.63
C LEU A 28 17.57 -7.58 13.13
N LYS A 29 17.54 -8.65 13.92
CA LYS A 29 17.77 -8.53 15.37
C LYS A 29 19.15 -7.94 15.72
N TYR A 30 20.15 -8.10 14.85
CA TYR A 30 21.48 -7.52 15.04
C TYR A 30 21.57 -6.07 14.58
N THR A 31 20.63 -5.63 13.74
CA THR A 31 20.59 -4.26 13.22
C THR A 31 19.84 -3.28 14.11
N LYS A 32 19.29 -3.72 15.24
CA LYS A 32 18.63 -2.87 16.25
C LYS A 32 19.45 -1.65 16.66
N LYS A 33 20.79 -1.76 16.66
CA LYS A 33 21.70 -0.66 16.98
C LYS A 33 21.78 0.40 15.87
N ILE A 34 21.42 0.01 14.64
CA ILE A 34 21.53 0.87 13.44
C ILE A 34 20.21 1.56 13.17
N ILE A 35 19.08 0.83 13.30
CA ILE A 35 17.76 1.36 13.04
C ILE A 35 17.27 2.13 14.26
N THR A 36 17.61 3.40 14.29
CA THR A 36 17.15 4.32 15.34
C THR A 36 15.75 4.88 14.99
N PRO A 37 14.98 5.38 15.96
CA PRO A 37 13.71 6.06 15.71
C PRO A 37 13.81 7.19 14.69
N LEU A 38 14.98 7.85 14.62
CA LEU A 38 15.25 8.89 13.65
C LEU A 38 15.25 8.34 12.21
N ILE A 39 15.94 7.20 11.99
CA ILE A 39 15.98 6.55 10.67
C ILE A 39 14.59 6.10 10.26
N SER A 40 13.81 5.50 11.17
CA SER A 40 12.42 5.12 10.92
C SER A 40 11.57 6.32 10.51
N GLY A 41 11.69 7.45 11.21
CA GLY A 41 10.98 8.69 10.87
C GLY A 41 11.34 9.23 9.48
N ILE A 42 12.62 9.16 9.10
CA ILE A 42 13.08 9.57 7.77
C ILE A 42 12.49 8.66 6.70
N VAL A 43 12.53 7.34 6.89
CA VAL A 43 11.99 6.36 5.93
C VAL A 43 10.49 6.59 5.72
N VAL A 44 9.70 6.67 6.79
CA VAL A 44 8.25 6.93 6.72
C VAL A 44 7.94 8.25 6.00
N THR A 45 8.74 9.30 6.26
CA THR A 45 8.59 10.58 5.58
C THR A 45 8.86 10.47 4.08
N LEU A 46 9.92 9.77 3.68
CA LEU A 46 10.27 9.56 2.26
C LEU A 46 9.18 8.74 1.54
N ILE A 47 8.63 7.72 2.19
CA ILE A 47 7.51 6.94 1.66
C ILE A 47 6.30 7.84 1.47
N GLY A 48 5.92 8.61 2.48
CA GLY A 48 4.83 9.57 2.40
C GLY A 48 4.99 10.53 1.22
N MET A 49 6.17 11.10 1.04
CA MET A 49 6.48 11.98 -0.09
C MET A 49 6.38 11.27 -1.45
N SER A 50 6.85 10.04 -1.54
CA SER A 50 6.76 9.23 -2.77
C SER A 50 5.32 8.92 -3.16
N LEU A 51 4.46 8.68 -2.17
CA LEU A 51 3.05 8.37 -2.37
C LEU A 51 2.20 9.59 -2.78
N ILE A 52 2.68 10.82 -2.59
CA ILE A 52 1.97 12.04 -3.02
C ILE A 52 1.67 11.99 -4.52
N LYS A 53 2.66 11.63 -5.34
CA LYS A 53 2.47 11.52 -6.79
C LYS A 53 1.42 10.48 -7.15
N VAL A 54 1.47 9.32 -6.49
CA VAL A 54 0.50 8.23 -6.70
C VAL A 54 -0.89 8.67 -6.28
N GLY A 55 -1.01 9.35 -5.13
CA GLY A 55 -2.27 9.88 -4.63
C GLY A 55 -2.91 10.91 -5.56
N ILE A 56 -2.12 11.84 -6.11
CA ILE A 56 -2.61 12.84 -7.07
C ILE A 56 -3.08 12.15 -8.36
N THR A 57 -2.31 11.21 -8.89
CA THR A 57 -2.68 10.47 -10.10
C THR A 57 -3.96 9.65 -9.88
N ALA A 58 -4.07 8.96 -8.75
CA ALA A 58 -5.26 8.19 -8.40
C ALA A 58 -6.49 9.09 -8.19
N GLY A 59 -6.30 10.23 -7.51
CA GLY A 59 -7.36 11.23 -7.29
C GLY A 59 -7.86 11.88 -8.58
N GLY A 60 -6.99 12.01 -9.60
CA GLY A 60 -7.36 12.51 -10.93
C GLY A 60 -8.11 11.52 -11.81
N GLY A 61 -8.40 10.31 -11.33
CA GLY A 61 -9.10 9.25 -12.08
C GLY A 61 -8.22 8.07 -12.48
N GLY A 62 -6.97 8.02 -12.00
CA GLY A 62 -6.02 6.92 -12.23
C GLY A 62 -5.29 7.00 -13.57
N ALA A 63 -4.50 5.97 -13.87
CA ALA A 63 -3.67 5.90 -15.06
C ALA A 63 -4.45 5.77 -16.39
N THR A 64 -5.73 5.46 -16.31
CA THR A 64 -6.65 5.33 -17.46
C THR A 64 -7.48 6.60 -17.71
N ALA A 65 -7.42 7.59 -16.81
CA ALA A 65 -8.04 8.88 -17.07
C ALA A 65 -7.36 9.53 -18.28
N GLN A 66 -8.18 10.04 -19.21
CA GLN A 66 -7.66 10.88 -20.29
C GLN A 66 -6.87 12.03 -19.65
N ALA A 67 -5.84 12.51 -20.35
CA ALA A 67 -4.75 13.36 -19.84
C ALA A 67 -5.15 14.61 -19.01
N ASP A 68 -6.42 14.96 -19.00
CA ASP A 68 -6.96 16.14 -18.30
C ASP A 68 -7.67 15.84 -16.97
N GLY A 69 -7.52 14.66 -16.40
CA GLY A 69 -8.12 14.26 -15.11
C GLY A 69 -9.45 14.95 -14.84
N SER A 70 -10.55 14.24 -14.70
CA SER A 70 -11.84 14.88 -14.46
C SER A 70 -11.76 15.84 -13.25
N PHE A 71 -12.05 17.13 -13.46
CA PHE A 71 -12.14 18.11 -12.35
C PHE A 71 -13.08 17.62 -11.24
N GLY A 72 -14.10 16.83 -11.61
CA GLY A 72 -15.00 16.19 -10.66
C GLY A 72 -14.28 15.16 -9.77
N SER A 73 -13.43 14.32 -10.33
CA SER A 73 -12.66 13.32 -9.57
C SER A 73 -11.64 13.98 -8.64
N LEU A 74 -10.95 15.02 -9.10
CA LEU A 74 -10.03 15.80 -8.26
C LEU A 74 -10.77 16.52 -7.13
N GLY A 75 -11.93 17.10 -7.44
CA GLY A 75 -12.78 17.76 -6.44
C GLY A 75 -13.27 16.78 -5.38
N LEU A 76 -13.70 15.58 -5.79
CA LEU A 76 -14.08 14.50 -4.88
C LEU A 76 -12.91 14.04 -4.01
N ALA A 77 -11.75 13.82 -4.62
CA ALA A 77 -10.53 13.41 -3.89
C ALA A 77 -10.13 14.47 -2.85
N ALA A 78 -10.16 15.75 -3.22
CA ALA A 78 -9.88 16.84 -2.30
C ALA A 78 -10.91 16.91 -1.15
N ALA A 79 -12.19 16.75 -1.44
CA ALA A 79 -13.25 16.74 -0.44
C ALA A 79 -13.08 15.57 0.55
N VAL A 80 -12.79 14.36 0.06
CA VAL A 80 -12.52 13.19 0.90
C VAL A 80 -11.28 13.40 1.76
N LEU A 81 -10.21 13.97 1.21
CA LEU A 81 -9.00 14.27 1.96
C LEU A 81 -9.27 15.26 3.10
N LEU A 82 -9.99 16.36 2.81
CA LEU A 82 -10.36 17.34 3.83
C LEU A 82 -11.24 16.72 4.92
N LEU A 83 -12.15 15.84 4.56
CA LEU A 83 -13.02 15.11 5.47
C LEU A 83 -12.20 14.19 6.38
N ILE A 84 -11.23 13.44 5.83
CA ILE A 84 -10.32 12.59 6.61
C ILE A 84 -9.52 13.45 7.60
N ILE A 85 -8.97 14.58 7.16
CA ILE A 85 -8.22 15.50 8.02
C ILE A 85 -9.11 16.03 9.14
N ALA A 86 -10.36 16.43 8.85
CA ALA A 86 -11.31 16.92 9.83
C ALA A 86 -11.63 15.87 10.90
N PHE A 87 -11.90 14.63 10.50
CA PHE A 87 -12.15 13.54 11.46
C PHE A 87 -10.89 13.15 12.24
N ASN A 88 -9.73 13.16 11.61
CA ASN A 88 -8.46 12.87 12.29
C ASN A 88 -8.15 13.92 13.38
N ARG A 89 -8.62 15.15 13.21
CA ARG A 89 -8.47 16.22 14.19
C ARG A 89 -9.53 16.20 15.30
N SER A 90 -10.48 15.28 15.25
CA SER A 90 -11.54 15.15 16.25
C SER A 90 -10.97 14.77 17.64
N SER A 91 -11.58 15.31 18.69
CA SER A 91 -11.29 14.95 20.08
C SER A 91 -11.75 13.52 20.41
N ASN A 92 -12.67 12.97 19.66
CA ASN A 92 -13.15 11.60 19.84
C ASN A 92 -12.15 10.60 19.29
N ARG A 93 -11.59 9.75 20.16
CA ARG A 93 -10.59 8.73 19.80
C ARG A 93 -11.08 7.79 18.70
N TYR A 94 -12.34 7.37 18.76
CA TYR A 94 -12.90 6.43 17.77
C TYR A 94 -13.02 7.07 16.38
N LEU A 95 -13.50 8.31 16.29
CA LEU A 95 -13.59 9.05 15.04
C LEU A 95 -12.20 9.29 14.43
N ARG A 96 -11.22 9.62 15.26
CA ARG A 96 -9.85 9.82 14.81
C ARG A 96 -9.21 8.55 14.26
N MET A 97 -9.40 7.42 14.92
CA MET A 97 -8.86 6.13 14.47
C MET A 97 -9.57 5.61 13.21
N SER A 98 -10.87 5.89 13.08
CA SER A 98 -11.68 5.44 11.93
C SER A 98 -11.75 6.46 10.80
N SER A 99 -11.03 7.58 10.89
CA SER A 99 -11.12 8.70 9.94
C SER A 99 -10.92 8.27 8.48
N ILE A 100 -9.95 7.39 8.21
CA ILE A 100 -9.66 6.88 6.87
C ILE A 100 -10.80 6.00 6.36
N VAL A 101 -11.32 5.09 7.20
CA VAL A 101 -12.43 4.20 6.84
C VAL A 101 -13.70 4.98 6.57
N ILE A 102 -14.01 5.97 7.43
CA ILE A 102 -15.17 6.86 7.25
C ILE A 102 -15.01 7.66 5.96
N GLY A 103 -13.84 8.23 5.71
CA GLY A 103 -13.55 8.96 4.48
C GLY A 103 -13.72 8.10 3.23
N LEU A 104 -13.25 6.86 3.26
CA LEU A 104 -13.38 5.90 2.18
C LEU A 104 -14.86 5.57 1.90
N VAL A 105 -15.65 5.27 2.93
CA VAL A 105 -17.08 4.96 2.79
C VAL A 105 -17.85 6.15 2.22
N ILE A 106 -17.64 7.35 2.77
CA ILE A 106 -18.30 8.57 2.28
C ILE A 106 -17.85 8.88 0.86
N GLY A 107 -16.56 8.72 0.55
CA GLY A 107 -16.02 8.91 -0.79
C GLY A 107 -16.65 7.96 -1.81
N TYR A 108 -16.83 6.69 -1.47
CA TYR A 108 -17.52 5.72 -2.33
C TYR A 108 -18.98 6.08 -2.57
N ILE A 109 -19.71 6.46 -1.52
CA ILE A 109 -21.11 6.89 -1.63
C ILE A 109 -21.21 8.12 -2.53
N ALA A 110 -20.35 9.12 -2.35
CA ALA A 110 -20.32 10.32 -3.18
C ALA A 110 -19.98 10.01 -4.64
N ALA A 111 -18.98 9.15 -4.89
CA ALA A 111 -18.61 8.70 -6.23
C ALA A 111 -19.76 7.96 -6.93
N TRP A 112 -20.55 7.19 -6.17
CA TRP A 112 -21.74 6.53 -6.71
C TRP A 112 -22.80 7.54 -7.14
N PHE A 113 -23.12 8.53 -6.31
CA PHE A 113 -24.07 9.58 -6.68
C PHE A 113 -23.59 10.44 -7.86
N MET A 114 -22.29 10.61 -8.01
CA MET A 114 -21.69 11.32 -9.15
C MET A 114 -21.63 10.47 -10.44
N GLY A 115 -22.02 9.18 -10.39
CA GLY A 115 -21.96 8.28 -11.54
C GLY A 115 -20.54 7.94 -12.00
N ILE A 116 -19.54 8.15 -11.14
CA ILE A 116 -18.13 7.84 -11.46
C ILE A 116 -17.87 6.33 -11.37
N ILE A 117 -18.66 5.59 -10.58
CA ILE A 117 -18.49 4.16 -10.37
C ILE A 117 -19.24 3.39 -11.46
N ASP A 118 -18.48 2.63 -12.25
CA ASP A 118 -19.05 1.70 -13.22
C ASP A 118 -19.13 0.29 -12.63
N PHE A 119 -20.35 -0.18 -12.39
CA PHE A 119 -20.64 -1.52 -11.90
C PHE A 119 -20.74 -2.57 -12.99
N SER A 120 -20.65 -2.20 -14.26
CA SER A 120 -20.78 -3.14 -15.39
C SER A 120 -19.75 -4.25 -15.34
N SER A 121 -18.53 -3.92 -14.91
CA SER A 121 -17.45 -4.89 -14.72
C SER A 121 -17.77 -5.95 -13.66
N ILE A 122 -18.54 -5.62 -12.61
CA ILE A 122 -18.89 -6.56 -11.55
C ILE A 122 -19.95 -7.56 -12.04
N GLN A 123 -20.88 -7.15 -12.89
CA GLN A 123 -21.90 -8.01 -13.47
C GLN A 123 -21.32 -9.04 -14.43
N SER A 124 -20.17 -8.74 -15.04
CA SER A 124 -19.45 -9.65 -15.94
C SER A 124 -18.74 -10.78 -15.20
N TYR A 125 -18.42 -10.60 -13.92
CA TYR A 125 -17.84 -11.64 -13.07
C TYR A 125 -18.96 -12.40 -12.38
N GLY A 126 -19.54 -13.39 -13.07
CA GLY A 126 -20.62 -14.21 -12.55
C GLY A 126 -20.22 -14.99 -11.31
N GLY A 127 -20.73 -14.59 -10.16
CA GLY A 127 -20.77 -15.42 -8.95
C GLY A 127 -19.47 -15.54 -8.16
N PHE A 128 -19.46 -16.51 -7.29
CA PHE A 128 -18.40 -16.81 -6.37
C PHE A 128 -17.22 -17.48 -7.07
N ASN A 129 -16.06 -16.85 -7.08
CA ASN A 129 -14.86 -17.39 -7.71
C ASN A 129 -13.88 -17.80 -6.60
N LEU A 130 -13.65 -19.10 -6.47
CA LEU A 130 -12.65 -19.62 -5.52
C LEU A 130 -11.25 -19.28 -6.03
N PRO A 131 -10.40 -18.64 -5.21
CA PRO A 131 -9.02 -18.40 -5.57
C PRO A 131 -8.30 -19.75 -5.72
N MET A 132 -7.87 -20.07 -6.94
CA MET A 132 -7.04 -21.24 -7.20
C MET A 132 -5.56 -20.87 -7.06
N PRO A 133 -4.85 -21.43 -6.08
CA PRO A 133 -3.40 -21.26 -6.00
C PRO A 133 -2.75 -21.72 -7.32
N PHE A 134 -1.74 -20.98 -7.77
CA PHE A 134 -0.96 -21.29 -8.97
C PHE A 134 -1.73 -21.34 -10.30
N ARG A 135 -2.94 -20.78 -10.38
CA ARG A 135 -3.76 -20.74 -11.61
C ARG A 135 -3.00 -20.22 -12.81
N TYR A 136 -2.10 -19.27 -12.60
CA TYR A 136 -1.30 -18.65 -13.68
C TYR A 136 0.03 -19.33 -13.93
N GLY A 137 0.34 -20.40 -13.17
CA GLY A 137 1.65 -21.03 -13.21
C GLY A 137 2.71 -20.25 -12.44
N LEU A 138 3.91 -20.79 -12.39
CA LEU A 138 5.10 -20.19 -11.78
C LEU A 138 6.22 -20.18 -12.82
N ASP A 139 6.84 -19.03 -13.00
CA ASP A 139 8.04 -18.89 -13.81
C ASP A 139 9.10 -18.16 -12.98
N PHE A 140 10.36 -18.49 -13.23
CA PHE A 140 11.48 -18.01 -12.42
C PHE A 140 12.55 -17.42 -13.30
N ASP A 141 12.88 -16.16 -13.06
CA ASP A 141 14.01 -15.49 -13.70
C ASP A 141 14.94 -14.93 -12.62
N LEU A 142 16.21 -15.30 -12.68
CA LEU A 142 17.21 -14.95 -11.68
C LEU A 142 17.37 -13.43 -11.52
N SER A 143 17.35 -12.70 -12.62
CA SER A 143 17.46 -11.23 -12.60
C SER A 143 16.28 -10.59 -11.85
N THR A 144 15.07 -11.07 -12.13
CA THR A 144 13.84 -10.63 -11.48
C THR A 144 13.83 -11.01 -9.99
N ILE A 145 14.29 -12.21 -9.65
CA ILE A 145 14.39 -12.67 -8.24
C ILE A 145 15.36 -11.78 -7.45
N ILE A 146 16.52 -11.46 -8.01
CA ILE A 146 17.51 -10.58 -7.36
C ILE A 146 16.91 -9.18 -7.17
N ALA A 147 16.29 -8.61 -8.20
CA ALA A 147 15.68 -7.28 -8.12
C ALA A 147 14.56 -7.23 -7.06
N LEU A 148 13.67 -8.23 -7.04
CA LEU A 148 12.62 -8.34 -6.03
C LEU A 148 13.18 -8.60 -4.63
N GLY A 149 14.23 -9.41 -4.51
CA GLY A 149 14.91 -9.67 -3.24
C GLY A 149 15.49 -8.39 -2.61
N LEU A 150 16.06 -7.49 -3.44
CA LEU A 150 16.50 -6.18 -2.97
C LEU A 150 15.34 -5.31 -2.50
N ILE A 151 14.22 -5.33 -3.23
CA ILE A 151 13.02 -4.60 -2.81
C ILE A 151 12.49 -5.16 -1.48
N PHE A 152 12.39 -6.49 -1.33
CA PHE A 152 11.95 -7.13 -0.09
C PHE A 152 12.89 -6.86 1.10
N MET A 153 14.18 -6.70 0.83
CA MET A 153 15.12 -6.24 1.87
C MET A 153 14.78 -4.84 2.36
N ILE A 154 14.44 -3.93 1.45
CA ILE A 154 14.05 -2.56 1.80
C ILE A 154 12.72 -2.57 2.57
N THR A 155 11.72 -3.32 2.11
CA THR A 155 10.43 -3.45 2.81
C THR A 155 10.54 -4.09 4.19
N ALA A 156 11.45 -5.04 4.37
CA ALA A 156 11.71 -5.62 5.70
C ALA A 156 12.28 -4.58 6.69
N ILE A 157 13.18 -3.72 6.22
CA ILE A 157 13.72 -2.60 7.03
C ILE A 157 12.64 -1.58 7.35
N GLU A 158 11.78 -1.27 6.37
CA GLU A 158 10.62 -0.39 6.54
C GLU A 158 9.65 -0.94 7.58
N ALA A 159 9.21 -2.19 7.44
CA ALA A 159 8.31 -2.83 8.39
C ALA A 159 8.88 -2.85 9.82
N TYR A 160 10.18 -3.10 9.96
CA TYR A 160 10.85 -3.00 11.26
C TYR A 160 10.80 -1.58 11.82
N GLY A 161 11.02 -0.57 10.97
CA GLY A 161 10.92 0.84 11.35
C GLY A 161 9.52 1.21 11.85
N ASP A 162 8.49 0.80 11.13
CA ASP A 162 7.09 1.06 11.47
C ASP A 162 6.68 0.38 12.79
N ILE A 163 7.06 -0.88 12.98
CA ILE A 163 6.80 -1.61 14.23
C ILE A 163 7.49 -0.92 15.39
N THR A 164 8.75 -0.51 15.22
CA THR A 164 9.51 0.18 16.26
C THR A 164 8.89 1.53 16.60
N ALA A 165 8.48 2.31 15.60
CA ALA A 165 7.82 3.61 15.81
C ALA A 165 6.49 3.44 16.56
N ASN A 166 5.65 2.47 16.15
CA ASN A 166 4.38 2.18 16.82
C ASN A 166 4.58 1.72 18.27
N SER A 167 5.57 0.87 18.51
CA SER A 167 5.93 0.38 19.83
C SER A 167 6.34 1.52 20.78
N LEU A 168 7.17 2.44 20.31
CA LEU A 168 7.59 3.62 21.09
C LEU A 168 6.42 4.53 21.42
N ILE A 169 5.51 4.78 20.47
CA ILE A 169 4.31 5.61 20.67
C ILE A 169 3.34 4.95 21.68
N SER A 170 3.26 3.62 21.64
CA SER A 170 2.41 2.84 22.55
C SER A 170 2.96 2.74 23.96
N GLY A 171 4.21 3.15 24.20
CA GLY A 171 4.89 3.05 25.49
C GLY A 171 5.32 1.63 25.85
N GLU A 172 5.25 0.71 24.91
CA GLU A 172 5.71 -0.68 25.07
C GLU A 172 6.87 -0.93 24.09
N PRO A 173 8.10 -0.68 24.51
CA PRO A 173 9.27 -0.92 23.66
C PRO A 173 9.37 -2.41 23.30
N VAL A 174 9.66 -2.69 22.04
CA VAL A 174 9.91 -4.07 21.59
C VAL A 174 11.20 -4.55 22.22
N GLU A 175 11.06 -5.31 23.28
CA GLU A 175 12.15 -6.09 23.85
C GLU A 175 12.29 -7.37 23.01
N GLY A 176 13.36 -7.49 22.25
CA GLY A 176 13.66 -8.66 21.47
C GLY A 176 15.01 -9.25 21.82
#